data_6d0ab3a4a8b2ee6cba86ad63b1f659c4
#
_entry.id   6d0ab3a4a8b2ee6cba86ad63b1f659c4
#
_cell.length_a   1.000
_cell.length_b   1.000
_cell.length_c   1.000
_cell.angle_alpha   90.00
_cell.angle_beta   90.00
_cell.angle_gamma   90.00
#
_symmetry.space_group_name_H-M   'P 1'
#
loop_
_entity.id
_entity.type
_entity.pdbx_description
1 polymer ?
#
loop_
_entity_poly.entity_id
_entity_poly.type
_entity_poly.pdbx_seq_one_letter_code
_entity_poly.pdbx_strand_id
1 'polypeptide(L)'
;MGYGKNADRVAGALSRLLHVRGAKLNTIGYLQPYLDLPPSQLFPEPGPIRDLSMRRSIVDRAMRTSSLSWTSTHEVICPRYRERHLNEYAVNLAAHARWIRPAGAPRKTCLLYVHGWLEPGSWAEETTLFRKWARDLDTDIVHVALPFHGSRKPRDALFSGEFFWTADLVRSMEGVRQAVCDTRSVMAWLRGQGYS
;
A
#
# COMPACT_ATOMS: atom_id res chain seq x y z
N MET A 1 3.34 11.59 -37.20
CA MET A 1 4.17 11.70 -35.97
C MET A 1 3.67 12.75 -34.96
N GLY A 2 2.41 13.16 -34.95
CA GLY A 2 1.88 14.22 -34.08
C GLY A 2 1.08 13.76 -32.85
N TYR A 3 0.51 12.56 -32.88
CA TYR A 3 -0.42 12.09 -31.82
C TYR A 3 0.25 11.83 -30.45
N GLY A 4 1.46 11.32 -30.42
CA GLY A 4 2.17 11.04 -29.17
C GLY A 4 2.50 12.29 -28.36
N LYS A 5 3.01 13.35 -29.01
CA LYS A 5 3.40 14.60 -28.32
C LYS A 5 2.23 15.33 -27.69
N ASN A 6 1.03 15.25 -28.28
CA ASN A 6 -0.17 15.87 -27.73
C ASN A 6 -0.74 15.06 -26.54
N ALA A 7 -0.73 13.72 -26.65
CA ALA A 7 -1.08 12.84 -25.54
C ALA A 7 -0.17 13.06 -24.33
N ASP A 8 1.15 13.15 -24.53
CA ASP A 8 2.12 13.42 -23.48
C ASP A 8 1.92 14.79 -22.82
N ARG A 9 1.56 15.83 -23.62
CA ARG A 9 1.26 17.16 -23.08
C ARG A 9 -0.01 17.19 -22.23
N VAL A 10 -1.07 16.52 -22.68
CA VAL A 10 -2.34 16.41 -21.94
C VAL A 10 -2.13 15.58 -20.67
N ALA A 11 -1.46 14.44 -20.76
CA ALA A 11 -1.12 13.62 -19.60
C ALA A 11 -0.24 14.38 -18.61
N GLY A 12 0.75 15.14 -19.09
CA GLY A 12 1.61 15.97 -18.25
C GLY A 12 0.87 17.13 -17.58
N ALA A 13 -0.10 17.77 -18.28
CA ALA A 13 -0.92 18.83 -17.68
C ALA A 13 -1.88 18.27 -16.63
N LEU A 14 -2.53 17.15 -16.92
CA LEU A 14 -3.42 16.47 -15.99
C LEU A 14 -2.66 15.97 -14.74
N SER A 15 -1.50 15.37 -14.96
CA SER A 15 -0.59 14.93 -13.88
C SER A 15 -0.21 16.09 -12.97
N ARG A 16 0.16 17.25 -13.52
CA ARG A 16 0.51 18.44 -12.71
C ARG A 16 -0.66 18.90 -11.85
N LEU A 17 -1.88 18.97 -12.41
CA LEU A 17 -3.07 19.36 -11.66
C LEU A 17 -3.37 18.40 -10.51
N LEU A 18 -3.27 17.11 -10.75
CA LEU A 18 -3.52 16.07 -9.75
C LEU A 18 -2.45 16.06 -8.65
N HIS A 19 -1.18 16.26 -9.01
CA HIS A 19 -0.07 16.20 -8.03
C HIS A 19 0.01 17.42 -7.10
N VAL A 20 -0.52 18.60 -7.51
CA VAL A 20 -0.47 19.82 -6.67
C VAL A 20 -1.59 19.87 -5.64
N ARG A 21 -2.65 19.09 -5.84
CA ARG A 21 -3.81 19.13 -4.96
C ARG A 21 -3.47 18.72 -3.54
N GLY A 22 -3.83 19.57 -2.58
CA GLY A 22 -3.58 19.33 -1.15
C GLY A 22 -2.11 19.38 -0.72
N ALA A 23 -1.20 19.89 -1.56
CA ALA A 23 0.21 20.07 -1.20
C ALA A 23 0.33 21.14 -0.12
N LYS A 24 0.72 20.73 1.10
CA LYS A 24 0.91 21.62 2.26
C LYS A 24 2.36 21.67 2.73
N LEU A 25 3.13 20.59 2.52
CA LEU A 25 4.51 20.44 2.99
C LEU A 25 5.45 20.09 1.83
N ASN A 26 5.54 21.02 0.87
CA ASN A 26 6.34 20.84 -0.35
C ASN A 26 7.71 21.55 -0.30
N THR A 27 8.05 22.20 0.82
CA THR A 27 9.32 22.89 0.98
C THR A 27 10.45 21.90 1.25
N ILE A 28 11.56 22.02 0.54
CA ILE A 28 12.75 21.15 0.68
C ILE A 28 13.23 21.07 2.12
N GLY A 29 13.15 22.17 2.90
CA GLY A 29 13.55 22.19 4.31
C GLY A 29 12.81 21.16 5.19
N TYR A 30 11.60 20.73 4.82
CA TYR A 30 10.89 19.67 5.54
C TYR A 30 11.41 18.27 5.23
N LEU A 31 12.22 18.11 4.18
CA LEU A 31 12.85 16.85 3.82
C LEU A 31 14.20 16.64 4.52
N GLN A 32 14.80 17.69 5.09
CA GLN A 32 16.10 17.59 5.74
C GLN A 32 16.19 16.43 6.75
N PRO A 33 15.19 16.21 7.63
CA PRO A 33 15.22 15.08 8.58
C PRO A 33 15.36 13.71 7.93
N TYR A 34 14.96 13.55 6.67
CA TYR A 34 15.06 12.28 5.94
C TYR A 34 16.41 12.11 5.24
N LEU A 35 17.02 13.21 4.80
CA LEU A 35 18.29 13.19 4.07
C LEU A 35 19.49 12.80 4.95
N ASP A 36 19.40 13.12 6.23
CA ASP A 36 20.45 12.87 7.21
C ASP A 36 20.39 11.46 7.83
N LEU A 37 19.33 10.69 7.51
CA LEU A 37 19.13 9.35 8.06
C LEU A 37 19.79 8.26 7.19
N PRO A 38 20.49 7.30 7.79
CA PRO A 38 20.91 6.11 7.07
C PRO A 38 19.68 5.27 6.63
N PRO A 39 19.80 4.46 5.57
CA PRO A 39 18.68 3.65 5.06
C PRO A 39 17.99 2.79 6.13
N SER A 40 18.73 2.28 7.12
CA SER A 40 18.17 1.46 8.21
C SER A 40 17.28 2.24 9.18
N GLN A 41 17.50 3.54 9.31
CA GLN A 41 16.65 4.42 10.13
C GLN A 41 15.53 5.05 9.28
N LEU A 42 15.80 5.28 7.99
CA LEU A 42 14.77 5.74 7.06
C LEU A 42 13.69 4.67 6.86
N PHE A 43 14.09 3.41 6.79
CA PHE A 43 13.21 2.23 6.65
C PHE A 43 13.52 1.21 7.74
N PRO A 44 13.15 1.49 9.01
CA PRO A 44 13.44 0.58 10.11
C PRO A 44 12.70 -0.75 9.96
N GLU A 45 13.19 -1.77 10.64
CA GLU A 45 12.45 -3.03 10.75
C GLU A 45 11.13 -2.78 11.51
N PRO A 46 9.99 -3.26 11.00
CA PRO A 46 8.72 -3.05 11.65
C PRO A 46 8.60 -3.85 12.93
N GLY A 47 7.84 -3.34 13.87
CA GLY A 47 7.39 -4.12 15.02
C GLY A 47 6.47 -5.29 14.60
N PRO A 48 6.29 -6.28 15.46
CA PRO A 48 5.41 -7.42 15.18
C PRO A 48 3.94 -6.95 15.11
N ILE A 49 3.16 -7.58 14.23
CA ILE A 49 1.70 -7.38 14.20
C ILE A 49 1.11 -8.00 15.47
N ARG A 50 0.44 -7.19 16.30
CA ARG A 50 -0.11 -7.62 17.58
C ARG A 50 -1.63 -7.79 17.58
N ASP A 51 -2.33 -7.09 16.69
CA ASP A 51 -3.79 -6.94 16.64
C ASP A 51 -4.38 -7.37 15.29
N LEU A 52 -3.81 -8.42 14.70
CA LEU A 52 -4.27 -8.91 13.41
C LEU A 52 -5.74 -9.36 13.47
N SER A 53 -6.58 -8.68 12.72
CA SER A 53 -7.96 -9.10 12.44
C SER A 53 -8.00 -9.83 11.09
N MET A 54 -8.66 -10.99 11.08
CA MET A 54 -8.84 -11.79 9.87
C MET A 54 -10.31 -12.07 9.63
N ARG A 55 -10.84 -11.57 8.52
CA ARG A 55 -12.21 -11.84 8.08
C ARG A 55 -12.19 -12.75 6.85
N ARG A 56 -12.70 -13.95 6.99
CA ARG A 56 -12.82 -14.90 5.87
C ARG A 56 -13.95 -14.48 4.93
N SER A 57 -13.71 -14.57 3.64
CA SER A 57 -14.72 -14.44 2.59
C SER A 57 -14.71 -15.72 1.76
N ILE A 58 -15.81 -16.40 1.67
CA ILE A 58 -15.97 -17.59 0.82
C ILE A 58 -16.51 -17.07 -0.51
N VAL A 59 -15.65 -16.91 -1.49
CA VAL A 59 -16.06 -16.47 -2.84
C VAL A 59 -16.43 -17.66 -3.71
N ASP A 60 -15.72 -18.78 -3.56
CA ASP A 60 -16.07 -20.07 -4.18
C ASP A 60 -15.43 -21.24 -3.40
N ARG A 61 -15.78 -22.48 -3.79
CA ARG A 61 -15.25 -23.69 -3.14
C ARG A 61 -13.78 -23.96 -3.45
N ALA A 62 -13.25 -23.39 -4.52
CA ALA A 62 -11.87 -23.61 -4.98
C ALA A 62 -10.87 -22.64 -4.36
N MET A 63 -11.34 -21.49 -3.85
CA MET A 63 -10.48 -20.43 -3.33
C MET A 63 -10.97 -19.91 -1.97
N ARG A 64 -10.06 -19.82 -1.03
CA ARG A 64 -10.30 -19.19 0.28
C ARG A 64 -9.68 -17.80 0.27
N THR A 65 -10.48 -16.78 0.46
CA THR A 65 -10.01 -15.40 0.55
C THR A 65 -10.22 -14.87 1.96
N SER A 66 -9.22 -14.18 2.48
CA SER A 66 -9.32 -13.50 3.78
C SER A 66 -8.90 -12.04 3.64
N SER A 67 -9.65 -11.15 4.25
CA SER A 67 -9.20 -9.77 4.48
C SER A 67 -8.41 -9.75 5.78
N LEU A 68 -7.23 -9.19 5.74
CA LEU A 68 -6.37 -8.95 6.89
C LEU A 68 -6.37 -7.46 7.20
N SER A 69 -6.39 -7.09 8.48
CA SER A 69 -6.17 -5.72 8.91
C SER A 69 -5.45 -5.71 10.26
N TRP A 70 -4.56 -4.73 10.44
CA TRP A 70 -3.80 -4.53 11.67
C TRP A 70 -3.44 -3.06 11.83
N THR A 71 -3.08 -2.63 13.05
CA THR A 71 -2.52 -1.30 13.26
C THR A 71 -1.13 -1.21 12.65
N SER A 72 -0.92 -0.24 11.73
CA SER A 72 0.39 0.02 11.14
C SER A 72 1.37 0.44 12.24
N THR A 73 2.56 -0.17 12.25
CA THR A 73 3.65 0.20 13.16
C THR A 73 4.53 1.32 12.61
N HIS A 74 4.08 1.97 11.52
CA HIS A 74 4.81 3.07 10.91
C HIS A 74 4.90 4.29 11.84
N GLU A 75 6.11 4.80 12.00
CA GLU A 75 6.38 6.02 12.77
C GLU A 75 6.74 7.17 11.83
N VAL A 76 5.99 8.26 11.94
CA VAL A 76 6.19 9.48 11.15
C VAL A 76 7.40 10.25 11.68
N ILE A 77 8.34 10.59 10.80
CA ILE A 77 9.53 11.38 11.14
C ILE A 77 9.19 12.87 11.26
N CYS A 78 8.48 13.44 10.28
CA CYS A 78 8.17 14.87 10.27
C CYS A 78 7.07 15.22 11.29
N PRO A 79 7.33 16.02 12.35
CA PRO A 79 6.35 16.32 13.38
C PRO A 79 5.08 17.02 12.85
N ARG A 80 5.21 17.91 11.87
CA ARG A 80 4.07 18.60 11.23
C ARG A 80 3.19 17.65 10.43
N TYR A 81 3.77 16.63 9.81
CA TYR A 81 3.00 15.62 9.11
C TYR A 81 2.35 14.63 10.09
N ARG A 82 2.97 14.37 11.23
CA ARG A 82 2.42 13.46 12.26
C ARG A 82 1.02 13.87 12.70
N GLU A 83 0.80 15.15 12.97
CA GLU A 83 -0.53 15.67 13.33
C GLU A 83 -1.55 15.42 12.21
N ARG A 84 -1.18 15.71 10.97
CA ARG A 84 -2.04 15.45 9.81
C ARG A 84 -2.29 13.95 9.60
N HIS A 85 -1.28 13.12 9.79
CA HIS A 85 -1.41 11.68 9.67
C HIS A 85 -2.42 11.11 10.65
N LEU A 86 -2.41 11.60 11.90
CA LEU A 86 -3.33 11.16 12.94
C LEU A 86 -4.76 11.68 12.74
N ASN A 87 -4.94 12.87 12.21
CA ASN A 87 -6.24 13.53 12.11
C ASN A 87 -6.85 13.47 10.71
N GLU A 88 -6.12 13.96 9.68
CA GLU A 88 -6.62 14.03 8.31
C GLU A 88 -6.57 12.66 7.60
N TYR A 89 -5.57 11.83 7.93
CA TYR A 89 -5.30 10.56 7.26
C TYR A 89 -5.42 9.34 8.18
N ALA A 90 -6.26 9.44 9.22
CA ALA A 90 -6.44 8.39 10.22
C ALA A 90 -6.81 7.01 9.61
N VAL A 91 -7.43 6.96 8.44
CA VAL A 91 -7.69 5.71 7.70
C VAL A 91 -6.41 4.94 7.36
N ASN A 92 -5.25 5.61 7.35
CA ASN A 92 -3.95 4.99 7.09
C ASN A 92 -3.27 4.43 8.35
N LEU A 93 -3.82 4.67 9.54
CA LEU A 93 -3.34 4.02 10.78
C LEU A 93 -3.59 2.51 10.77
N ALA A 94 -4.58 2.05 10.01
CA ALA A 94 -4.80 0.65 9.75
C ALA A 94 -4.15 0.22 8.42
N ALA A 95 -3.37 -0.84 8.46
CA ALA A 95 -2.87 -1.52 7.29
C ALA A 95 -3.82 -2.66 6.89
N HIS A 96 -3.89 -2.95 5.58
CA HIS A 96 -4.79 -3.96 5.04
C HIS A 96 -4.08 -4.83 4.01
N ALA A 97 -4.47 -6.11 3.96
CA ALA A 97 -4.07 -7.02 2.90
C ALA A 97 -5.20 -8.00 2.56
N ARG A 98 -5.10 -8.59 1.37
CA ARG A 98 -5.95 -9.70 0.92
C ARG A 98 -5.11 -10.95 0.81
N TRP A 99 -5.54 -12.01 1.47
CA TRP A 99 -4.86 -13.31 1.45
C TRP A 99 -5.71 -14.31 0.68
N ILE A 100 -5.21 -14.74 -0.46
CA ILE A 100 -5.90 -15.60 -1.43
C ILE A 100 -5.18 -16.95 -1.45
N ARG A 101 -5.92 -18.00 -1.15
CA ARG A 101 -5.39 -19.37 -1.01
C ARG A 101 -6.24 -20.33 -1.81
N PRO A 102 -5.69 -21.13 -2.69
CA PRO A 102 -6.40 -22.26 -3.27
C PRO A 102 -6.85 -23.23 -2.17
N ALA A 103 -7.99 -23.88 -2.38
CA ALA A 103 -8.43 -24.96 -1.49
C ALA A 103 -7.44 -26.14 -1.53
N GLY A 104 -7.38 -26.92 -0.45
CA GLY A 104 -6.50 -28.07 -0.35
C GLY A 104 -5.43 -27.91 0.73
N ALA A 105 -4.28 -28.60 0.56
CA ALA A 105 -3.18 -28.61 1.51
C ALA A 105 -2.55 -27.21 1.67
N PRO A 106 -2.01 -26.88 2.85
CA PRO A 106 -1.23 -25.66 3.04
C PRO A 106 -0.01 -25.63 2.10
N ARG A 107 0.30 -24.46 1.57
CA ARG A 107 1.48 -24.24 0.72
C ARG A 107 2.62 -23.65 1.54
N LYS A 108 3.85 -23.88 1.05
CA LYS A 108 5.05 -23.36 1.71
C LYS A 108 5.49 -22.01 1.13
N THR A 109 4.98 -21.67 -0.05
CA THR A 109 5.31 -20.41 -0.76
C THR A 109 4.13 -19.47 -0.77
N CYS A 110 4.41 -18.18 -0.70
CA CYS A 110 3.44 -17.11 -0.81
C CYS A 110 3.99 -16.00 -1.70
N LEU A 111 3.25 -15.66 -2.75
CA LEU A 111 3.54 -14.51 -3.59
C LEU A 111 2.99 -13.26 -2.91
N LEU A 112 3.89 -12.36 -2.54
CA LEU A 112 3.51 -11.04 -2.05
C LEU A 112 3.37 -10.07 -3.22
N TYR A 113 2.17 -9.59 -3.44
CA TYR A 113 1.88 -8.62 -4.50
C TYR A 113 1.69 -7.22 -3.91
N VAL A 114 2.44 -6.27 -4.44
CA VAL A 114 2.32 -4.84 -4.14
C VAL A 114 1.89 -4.15 -5.43
N HIS A 115 0.76 -3.49 -5.37
CA HIS A 115 0.14 -2.87 -6.55
C HIS A 115 0.81 -1.54 -6.95
N GLY A 116 0.49 -1.06 -8.15
CA GLY A 116 0.93 0.23 -8.65
C GLY A 116 0.09 1.41 -8.15
N TRP A 117 0.55 2.62 -8.47
CA TRP A 117 -0.21 3.83 -8.27
C TRP A 117 -1.50 3.82 -9.11
N LEU A 118 -2.58 4.41 -8.61
CA LEU A 118 -3.92 4.48 -9.20
C LEU A 118 -4.74 3.18 -9.16
N GLU A 119 -4.28 2.12 -8.54
CA GLU A 119 -5.10 0.92 -8.42
C GLU A 119 -6.35 1.18 -7.56
N PRO A 120 -7.57 0.97 -8.09
CA PRO A 120 -8.80 1.31 -7.37
C PRO A 120 -9.15 0.29 -6.28
N GLY A 121 -8.60 -0.91 -6.35
CA GLY A 121 -8.82 -2.02 -5.42
C GLY A 121 -8.51 -3.36 -6.08
N SER A 122 -8.47 -4.42 -5.28
CA SER A 122 -8.00 -5.74 -5.70
C SER A 122 -9.04 -6.63 -6.37
N TRP A 123 -10.29 -6.17 -6.53
CA TRP A 123 -11.37 -7.06 -6.98
C TRP A 123 -11.14 -7.64 -8.38
N ALA A 124 -10.70 -6.81 -9.32
CA ALA A 124 -10.45 -7.25 -10.69
C ALA A 124 -9.28 -8.23 -10.73
N GLU A 125 -8.18 -7.88 -10.07
CA GLU A 125 -6.98 -8.73 -9.98
C GLU A 125 -7.27 -10.04 -9.25
N GLU A 126 -8.06 -10.00 -8.16
CA GLU A 126 -8.45 -11.20 -7.42
C GLU A 126 -9.25 -12.17 -8.28
N THR A 127 -10.19 -11.67 -9.08
CA THR A 127 -11.09 -12.51 -9.87
C THR A 127 -10.44 -13.05 -11.14
N THR A 128 -9.49 -12.33 -11.72
CA THR A 128 -8.87 -12.68 -13.00
C THR A 128 -7.46 -13.24 -12.82
N LEU A 129 -6.57 -12.45 -12.23
CA LEU A 129 -5.13 -12.68 -12.22
C LEU A 129 -4.69 -13.57 -11.06
N PHE A 130 -5.07 -13.20 -9.82
CA PHE A 130 -4.55 -13.89 -8.63
C PHE A 130 -5.05 -15.31 -8.51
N ARG A 131 -6.31 -15.58 -8.87
CA ARG A 131 -6.83 -16.95 -8.90
C ARG A 131 -6.12 -17.84 -9.91
N LYS A 132 -5.80 -17.28 -11.07
CA LYS A 132 -5.02 -17.99 -12.09
C LYS A 132 -3.62 -18.27 -11.58
N TRP A 133 -2.91 -17.26 -11.08
CA TRP A 133 -1.55 -17.42 -10.57
C TRP A 133 -1.48 -18.39 -9.39
N ALA A 134 -2.41 -18.28 -8.44
CA ALA A 134 -2.44 -19.17 -7.28
C ALA A 134 -2.56 -20.64 -7.67
N ARG A 135 -3.32 -20.96 -8.73
CA ARG A 135 -3.44 -22.33 -9.26
C ARG A 135 -2.24 -22.75 -10.08
N ASP A 136 -1.82 -21.91 -11.02
CA ASP A 136 -0.78 -22.26 -12.00
C ASP A 136 0.60 -22.38 -11.32
N LEU A 137 0.86 -21.58 -10.28
CA LEU A 137 2.11 -21.58 -9.52
C LEU A 137 2.04 -22.41 -8.22
N ASP A 138 0.88 -22.99 -7.91
CA ASP A 138 0.60 -23.70 -6.66
C ASP A 138 1.08 -22.92 -5.41
N THR A 139 0.74 -21.63 -5.35
CA THR A 139 1.19 -20.69 -4.32
C THR A 139 0.03 -19.94 -3.70
N ASP A 140 0.16 -19.53 -2.45
CA ASP A 140 -0.74 -18.55 -1.86
C ASP A 140 -0.34 -17.14 -2.34
N ILE A 141 -1.29 -16.20 -2.33
CA ILE A 141 -1.05 -14.81 -2.72
C ILE A 141 -1.49 -13.88 -1.61
N VAL A 142 -0.65 -12.94 -1.24
CA VAL A 142 -1.02 -11.81 -0.39
C VAL A 142 -0.87 -10.51 -1.17
N HIS A 143 -1.97 -9.80 -1.32
CA HIS A 143 -2.02 -8.47 -1.92
C HIS A 143 -2.08 -7.42 -0.81
N VAL A 144 -1.07 -6.57 -0.72
CA VAL A 144 -0.97 -5.50 0.29
C VAL A 144 -1.57 -4.22 -0.25
N ALA A 145 -2.51 -3.63 0.48
CA ALA A 145 -3.08 -2.33 0.15
C ALA A 145 -2.12 -1.21 0.58
N LEU A 146 -1.59 -0.47 -0.39
CA LEU A 146 -0.71 0.67 -0.11
C LEU A 146 -1.46 1.80 0.62
N PRO A 147 -0.76 2.66 1.38
CA PRO A 147 -1.34 3.86 1.95
C PRO A 147 -2.08 4.69 0.89
N PHE A 148 -3.16 5.34 1.27
CA PHE A 148 -4.02 6.17 0.41
C PHE A 148 -4.76 5.43 -0.71
N HIS A 149 -4.71 4.08 -0.77
CA HIS A 149 -5.40 3.29 -1.80
C HIS A 149 -6.56 2.48 -1.22
N GLY A 150 -7.56 2.21 -2.05
CA GLY A 150 -8.70 1.37 -1.72
C GLY A 150 -9.39 1.79 -0.41
N SER A 151 -9.45 0.88 0.56
CA SER A 151 -10.03 1.14 1.89
C SER A 151 -9.26 2.17 2.74
N ARG A 152 -8.02 2.47 2.36
CA ARG A 152 -7.15 3.46 3.01
C ARG A 152 -7.23 4.85 2.34
N LYS A 153 -8.09 5.02 1.34
CA LYS A 153 -8.31 6.29 0.65
C LYS A 153 -9.02 7.27 1.59
N PRO A 154 -8.47 8.47 1.90
CA PRO A 154 -9.16 9.51 2.63
C PRO A 154 -10.46 9.95 1.89
N ARG A 155 -11.43 10.45 2.65
CA ARG A 155 -12.74 10.83 2.08
C ARG A 155 -12.65 11.98 1.07
N ASP A 156 -11.72 12.89 1.28
CA ASP A 156 -11.46 14.06 0.44
C ASP A 156 -10.61 13.75 -0.80
N ALA A 157 -10.03 12.55 -0.90
CA ALA A 157 -9.36 12.11 -2.11
C ALA A 157 -10.38 11.74 -3.19
N LEU A 158 -10.15 12.22 -4.43
CA LEU A 158 -11.04 11.98 -5.59
C LEU A 158 -10.95 10.54 -6.06
N PHE A 159 -9.74 9.96 -6.04
CA PHE A 159 -9.50 8.59 -6.51
C PHE A 159 -8.49 7.86 -5.62
N SER A 160 -8.42 6.55 -5.78
CA SER A 160 -7.48 5.68 -5.08
C SER A 160 -6.03 6.06 -5.43
N GLY A 161 -5.21 6.32 -4.41
CA GLY A 161 -3.81 6.69 -4.57
C GLY A 161 -3.54 8.16 -4.84
N GLU A 162 -4.56 9.03 -4.94
CA GLU A 162 -4.35 10.48 -5.20
C GLU A 162 -3.31 11.10 -4.28
N PHE A 163 -3.32 10.74 -3.00
CA PHE A 163 -2.44 11.34 -2.00
C PHE A 163 -1.13 10.59 -1.78
N PHE A 164 -0.92 9.47 -2.46
CA PHE A 164 0.28 8.67 -2.29
C PHE A 164 1.50 9.30 -2.96
N TRP A 165 1.33 9.81 -4.19
CA TRP A 165 2.41 10.43 -4.97
C TRP A 165 2.01 11.83 -5.43
N THR A 166 2.46 12.84 -4.71
CA THR A 166 2.02 14.23 -4.91
C THR A 166 3.16 15.24 -4.72
N ALA A 167 2.87 16.52 -5.03
CA ALA A 167 3.77 17.62 -4.73
C ALA A 167 3.90 17.93 -3.21
N ASP A 168 3.09 17.33 -2.34
CA ASP A 168 3.35 17.27 -0.91
C ASP A 168 4.45 16.22 -0.65
N LEU A 169 5.70 16.64 -0.73
CA LEU A 169 6.87 15.77 -0.73
C LEU A 169 6.98 14.97 0.58
N VAL A 170 6.62 15.59 1.71
CA VAL A 170 6.65 14.91 3.01
C VAL A 170 5.60 13.81 3.05
N ARG A 171 4.37 14.07 2.60
CA ARG A 171 3.31 13.06 2.54
C ARG A 171 3.71 11.90 1.63
N SER A 172 4.26 12.19 0.47
CA SER A 172 4.71 11.16 -0.47
C SER A 172 5.83 10.30 0.12
N MET A 173 6.82 10.93 0.77
CA MET A 173 7.90 10.21 1.45
C MET A 173 7.37 9.34 2.59
N GLU A 174 6.52 9.88 3.46
CA GLU A 174 5.93 9.12 4.56
C GLU A 174 4.99 8.02 4.06
N GLY A 175 4.27 8.25 2.96
CA GLY A 175 3.46 7.22 2.31
C GLY A 175 4.31 6.05 1.82
N VAL A 176 5.45 6.31 1.18
CA VAL A 176 6.41 5.26 0.75
C VAL A 176 7.02 4.54 1.96
N ARG A 177 7.43 5.29 3.00
CA ARG A 177 7.97 4.70 4.23
C ARG A 177 6.95 3.78 4.90
N GLN A 178 5.69 4.21 4.99
CA GLN A 178 4.61 3.39 5.52
C GLN A 178 4.33 2.16 4.66
N ALA A 179 4.34 2.30 3.34
CA ALA A 179 4.18 1.17 2.42
C ALA A 179 5.24 0.09 2.66
N VAL A 180 6.51 0.49 2.82
CA VAL A 180 7.62 -0.43 3.14
C VAL A 180 7.42 -1.07 4.52
N CYS A 181 7.06 -0.29 5.53
CA CYS A 181 6.79 -0.78 6.88
C CYS A 181 5.69 -1.84 6.88
N ASP A 182 4.52 -1.53 6.31
CA ASP A 182 3.37 -2.43 6.28
C ASP A 182 3.64 -3.71 5.46
N THR A 183 4.37 -3.58 4.35
CA THR A 183 4.80 -4.73 3.54
C THR A 183 5.74 -5.64 4.31
N ARG A 184 6.75 -5.09 4.99
CA ARG A 184 7.67 -5.87 5.83
C ARG A 184 6.95 -6.52 7.01
N SER A 185 5.98 -5.83 7.63
CA SER A 185 5.18 -6.39 8.74
C SER A 185 4.44 -7.65 8.30
N VAL A 186 3.77 -7.62 7.15
CA VAL A 186 3.06 -8.80 6.64
C VAL A 186 4.02 -9.89 6.18
N MET A 187 5.18 -9.55 5.63
CA MET A 187 6.23 -10.54 5.31
C MET A 187 6.71 -11.27 6.56
N ALA A 188 6.99 -10.53 7.63
CA ALA A 188 7.41 -11.12 8.91
C ALA A 188 6.31 -12.02 9.48
N TRP A 189 5.06 -11.59 9.41
CA TRP A 189 3.92 -12.41 9.82
C TRP A 189 3.79 -13.69 8.98
N LEU A 190 3.93 -13.61 7.66
CA LEU A 190 3.88 -14.77 6.76
C LEU A 190 4.99 -15.79 7.09
N ARG A 191 6.20 -15.32 7.37
CA ARG A 191 7.28 -16.22 7.83
C ARG A 191 6.91 -16.95 9.12
N GLY A 192 6.26 -16.26 10.06
CA GLY A 192 5.69 -16.84 11.27
C GLY A 192 4.57 -17.86 11.02
N GLN A 193 3.90 -17.79 9.85
CA GLN A 193 2.91 -18.79 9.40
C GLN A 193 3.58 -19.99 8.67
N GLY A 194 4.90 -20.01 8.54
CA GLY A 194 5.65 -21.09 7.91
C GLY A 194 5.89 -20.95 6.42
N TYR A 195 5.67 -19.76 5.84
CA TYR A 195 6.08 -19.47 4.46
C TYR A 195 7.57 -19.17 4.36
N SER A 196 8.16 -19.64 3.28
CA SER A 196 9.57 -19.41 2.93
C SER A 196 9.70 -18.44 1.76
#